data_89f915368953664f68b28bc2c3fc72a6
#
_entry.id   89f915368953664f68b28bc2c3fc72a6
#
_cell.length_a   1.000
_cell.length_b   1.000
_cell.length_c   1.000
_cell.angle_alpha   90.00
_cell.angle_beta   90.00
_cell.angle_gamma   90.00
#
_symmetry.space_group_name_H-M   'P 1'
#
loop_
_entity.id
_entity.type
_entity.pdbx_description
1 polymer ?
#
loop_
_entity_poly.entity_id
_entity_poly.type
_entity_poly.pdbx_seq_one_letter_code
_entity_poly.pdbx_strand_id
1 'polypeptide(L)'
;MTAEVKMEDIVVGDGKAAARGALITAHYRGWLEDGTEFDSSHKRGEPFRCVLSNNKVIQGWILGLHGMQVGGKRKLWVPAALAYGERQVGLIPPNSNLVFEIELLEVLTRD
;
A
#
# COMPACT_ATOMS: atom_id res chain seq x y z
N MET A 1 -3.90 -21.32 8.52
CA MET A 1 -4.12 -20.47 7.32
C MET A 1 -3.16 -19.32 7.34
N THR A 2 -2.49 -19.10 6.22
CA THR A 2 -1.63 -17.93 6.06
C THR A 2 -2.45 -16.77 5.52
N ALA A 3 -2.25 -15.59 6.11
CA ALA A 3 -2.86 -14.38 5.61
C ALA A 3 -2.17 -13.97 4.30
N GLU A 4 -2.95 -13.58 3.31
CA GLU A 4 -2.45 -13.19 1.99
C GLU A 4 -3.02 -11.86 1.57
N VAL A 5 -2.19 -11.05 0.88
CA VAL A 5 -2.67 -9.85 0.21
C VAL A 5 -3.25 -10.24 -1.13
N LYS A 6 -4.50 -9.85 -1.38
CA LYS A 6 -5.12 -9.99 -2.69
C LYS A 6 -4.83 -8.71 -3.46
N MET A 7 -4.49 -8.82 -4.74
CA MET A 7 -4.17 -7.64 -5.54
C MET A 7 -4.75 -7.72 -6.94
N GLU A 8 -5.06 -6.55 -7.49
CA GLU A 8 -5.56 -6.41 -8.85
C GLU A 8 -4.88 -5.20 -9.49
N ASP A 9 -4.24 -5.41 -10.63
CA ASP A 9 -3.67 -4.30 -11.39
C ASP A 9 -4.76 -3.64 -12.22
N ILE A 10 -5.08 -2.39 -11.87
CA ILE A 10 -6.04 -1.57 -12.62
C ILE A 10 -5.35 -1.03 -13.87
N VAL A 11 -4.10 -0.56 -13.71
CA VAL A 11 -3.22 -0.15 -14.79
C VAL A 11 -1.88 -0.82 -14.57
N VAL A 12 -1.34 -1.44 -15.60
CA VAL A 12 0.00 -2.04 -15.54
C VAL A 12 0.99 -0.98 -16.01
N GLY A 13 1.92 -0.61 -15.11
CA GLY A 13 2.97 0.33 -15.46
C GLY A 13 4.08 -0.34 -16.27
N ASP A 14 4.95 0.47 -16.83
CA ASP A 14 6.09 -0.02 -17.61
C ASP A 14 7.44 0.51 -17.11
N GLY A 15 7.43 1.23 -15.99
CA GLY A 15 8.65 1.76 -15.40
C GLY A 15 9.33 0.78 -14.47
N LYS A 16 10.20 1.31 -13.61
CA LYS A 16 10.98 0.52 -12.67
C LYS A 16 10.07 -0.18 -11.66
N ALA A 17 10.39 -1.43 -11.36
CA ALA A 17 9.60 -2.24 -10.43
C ALA A 17 9.97 -1.97 -8.98
N ALA A 18 8.98 -1.93 -8.11
CA ALA A 18 9.17 -1.80 -6.67
C ALA A 18 9.64 -3.13 -6.09
N ALA A 19 10.50 -3.04 -5.08
CA ALA A 19 10.99 -4.20 -4.35
C ALA A 19 11.27 -3.79 -2.91
N ARG A 20 11.40 -4.79 -2.04
CA ARG A 20 11.75 -4.53 -0.64
C ARG A 20 13.04 -3.72 -0.57
N GLY A 21 13.06 -2.68 0.26
CA GLY A 21 14.19 -1.79 0.43
C GLY A 21 14.21 -0.60 -0.49
N ALA A 22 13.36 -0.57 -1.51
CA ALA A 22 13.28 0.56 -2.43
C ALA A 22 12.59 1.76 -1.77
N LEU A 23 13.02 2.96 -2.14
CA LEU A 23 12.30 4.19 -1.79
C LEU A 23 11.26 4.42 -2.86
N ILE A 24 10.00 4.47 -2.46
CA ILE A 24 8.89 4.68 -3.40
C ILE A 24 8.22 6.02 -3.16
N THR A 25 7.64 6.57 -4.22
CA THR A 25 6.75 7.72 -4.17
C THR A 25 5.44 7.28 -4.80
N ALA A 26 4.34 7.47 -4.09
CA ALA A 26 3.03 6.98 -4.53
C ALA A 26 1.90 7.86 -4.04
N HIS A 27 0.83 7.93 -4.84
CA HIS A 27 -0.45 8.40 -4.33
C HIS A 27 -1.26 7.19 -3.92
N TYR A 28 -2.04 7.33 -2.86
CA TYR A 28 -2.89 6.23 -2.41
C TYR A 28 -4.16 6.73 -1.73
N ARG A 29 -5.14 5.84 -1.69
CA ARG A 29 -6.34 5.96 -0.88
C ARG A 29 -6.54 4.66 -0.13
N GLY A 30 -7.04 4.77 1.10
CA GLY A 30 -7.30 3.59 1.92
C GLY A 30 -8.70 3.62 2.50
N TRP A 31 -9.36 2.45 2.50
CA TRP A 31 -10.73 2.29 2.99
C TRP A 31 -10.82 1.09 3.93
N LEU A 32 -11.75 1.19 4.88
CA LEU A 32 -12.21 0.03 5.64
C LEU A 32 -13.12 -0.82 4.75
N GLU A 33 -13.41 -2.03 5.18
CA GLU A 33 -14.29 -2.91 4.41
C GLU A 33 -15.69 -2.35 4.17
N ASP A 34 -16.17 -1.49 5.09
CA ASP A 34 -17.48 -0.86 4.95
C ASP A 34 -17.49 0.34 4.00
N GLY A 35 -16.34 0.65 3.37
CA GLY A 35 -16.22 1.75 2.44
C GLY A 35 -15.78 3.07 3.06
N THR A 36 -15.60 3.12 4.38
CA THR A 36 -15.13 4.33 5.06
C THR A 36 -13.68 4.63 4.67
N GLU A 37 -13.42 5.77 4.05
CA GLU A 37 -12.06 6.17 3.72
C GLU A 37 -11.36 6.66 4.98
N PHE A 38 -10.20 6.07 5.29
CA PHE A 38 -9.46 6.46 6.49
C PHE A 38 -8.22 7.30 6.17
N ASP A 39 -7.76 7.31 4.92
CA ASP A 39 -6.58 8.07 4.53
C ASP A 39 -6.54 8.29 3.03
N SER A 40 -5.90 9.40 2.61
CA SER A 40 -5.71 9.72 1.19
C SER A 40 -4.57 10.71 1.03
N SER A 41 -3.58 10.36 0.22
CA SER A 41 -2.52 11.31 -0.14
C SER A 41 -3.04 12.44 -1.01
N HIS A 42 -4.08 12.19 -1.81
CA HIS A 42 -4.70 13.22 -2.64
C HIS A 42 -5.31 14.33 -1.79
N LYS A 43 -5.91 13.98 -0.66
CA LYS A 43 -6.51 14.97 0.25
C LYS A 43 -5.46 15.84 0.93
N ARG A 44 -4.25 15.29 1.13
CA ARG A 44 -3.13 16.06 1.69
C ARG A 44 -2.45 16.94 0.64
N GLY A 45 -2.75 16.73 -0.64
CA GLY A 45 -2.19 17.49 -1.74
C GLY A 45 -0.75 17.15 -2.10
N GLU A 46 -0.21 16.03 -1.59
CA GLU A 46 1.15 15.61 -1.90
C GLU A 46 1.29 14.10 -1.87
N PRO A 47 2.18 13.52 -2.70
CA PRO A 47 2.39 12.08 -2.68
C PRO A 47 3.09 11.62 -1.41
N PHE A 48 2.93 10.36 -1.10
CA PHE A 48 3.56 9.70 0.03
C PHE A 48 4.87 9.06 -0.42
N ARG A 49 5.92 9.26 0.36
CA ARG A 49 7.25 8.69 0.11
C ARG A 49 7.67 7.83 1.27
N CYS A 50 8.14 6.63 0.98
CA CYS A 50 8.61 5.73 2.03
C CYS A 50 9.53 4.65 1.47
N VAL A 51 10.34 4.10 2.37
CA VAL A 51 11.10 2.88 2.05
C VAL A 51 10.21 1.68 2.32
N LEU A 52 10.17 0.72 1.40
CA LEU A 52 9.40 -0.50 1.59
C LEU A 52 10.12 -1.42 2.57
N SER A 53 9.90 -1.14 3.86
CA SER A 53 10.49 -1.92 4.95
C SER A 53 9.48 -2.09 6.07
N ASN A 54 9.66 -3.12 6.90
CA ASN A 54 8.75 -3.44 8.00
C ASN A 54 8.62 -2.32 9.03
N ASN A 55 9.62 -1.44 9.11
CA ASN A 55 9.63 -0.34 10.08
C ASN A 55 8.89 0.90 9.60
N LYS A 56 8.57 0.97 8.32
CA LYS A 56 8.02 2.19 7.70
C LYS A 56 6.60 2.02 7.19
N VAL A 57 6.24 0.83 6.74
CA VAL A 57 4.90 0.56 6.19
C VAL A 57 4.40 -0.78 6.69
N ILE A 58 3.09 -1.00 6.59
CA ILE A 58 2.51 -2.29 6.94
C ILE A 58 3.02 -3.38 6.00
N GLN A 59 3.06 -4.60 6.49
CA GLN A 59 3.57 -5.73 5.73
C GLN A 59 2.79 -5.96 4.44
N GLY A 60 1.49 -5.68 4.47
CA GLY A 60 0.63 -5.78 3.28
C GLY A 60 1.11 -4.93 2.12
N TRP A 61 1.73 -3.76 2.38
CA TRP A 61 2.30 -2.94 1.32
C TRP A 61 3.59 -3.55 0.76
N ILE A 62 4.44 -4.11 1.64
CA ILE A 62 5.68 -4.75 1.18
C ILE A 62 5.34 -5.91 0.24
N LEU A 63 4.38 -6.74 0.62
CA LEU A 63 3.96 -7.88 -0.18
C LEU A 63 3.16 -7.46 -1.41
N GLY A 64 2.26 -6.50 -1.23
CA GLY A 64 1.33 -6.09 -2.29
C GLY A 64 1.96 -5.22 -3.37
N LEU A 65 3.00 -4.45 -3.04
CA LEU A 65 3.65 -3.57 -4.01
C LEU A 65 4.86 -4.20 -4.68
N HIS A 66 5.32 -5.36 -4.19
CA HIS A 66 6.45 -6.05 -4.80
C HIS A 66 6.18 -6.33 -6.27
N GLY A 67 7.09 -5.90 -7.13
CA GLY A 67 6.97 -6.11 -8.57
C GLY A 67 6.08 -5.11 -9.30
N MET A 68 5.40 -4.21 -8.58
CA MET A 68 4.59 -3.17 -9.21
C MET A 68 5.50 -2.16 -9.90
N GLN A 69 5.16 -1.78 -11.11
CA GLN A 69 5.99 -0.88 -11.92
C GLN A 69 5.46 0.54 -11.91
N VAL A 70 6.39 1.50 -12.00
CA VAL A 70 6.05 2.93 -12.08
C VAL A 70 5.09 3.16 -13.26
N GLY A 71 4.10 3.99 -13.03
CA GLY A 71 3.02 4.25 -13.98
C GLY A 71 1.82 3.35 -13.77
N GLY A 72 1.95 2.34 -12.91
CA GLY A 72 0.86 1.42 -12.61
C GLY A 72 -0.06 1.91 -11.51
N LYS A 73 -1.23 1.30 -11.45
CA LYS A 73 -2.22 1.51 -10.40
C LYS A 73 -2.71 0.14 -9.94
N ARG A 74 -2.61 -0.13 -8.65
CA ARG A 74 -2.92 -1.44 -8.09
C ARG A 74 -3.86 -1.31 -6.90
N LYS A 75 -4.86 -2.18 -6.85
CA LYS A 75 -5.77 -2.29 -5.72
C LYS A 75 -5.32 -3.46 -4.85
N LEU A 76 -5.27 -3.23 -3.54
CA LEU A 76 -4.86 -4.24 -2.57
C LEU A 76 -5.97 -4.47 -1.56
N TRP A 77 -6.21 -5.75 -1.23
CA TRP A 77 -7.05 -6.15 -0.10
C TRP A 77 -6.12 -6.77 0.93
N VAL A 78 -5.96 -6.08 2.06
CA VAL A 78 -4.96 -6.42 3.08
C VAL A 78 -5.66 -6.93 4.33
N PRO A 79 -5.47 -8.20 4.70
CA PRO A 79 -6.07 -8.70 5.95
C PRO A 79 -5.42 -8.04 7.16
N ALA A 80 -6.17 -7.95 8.24
CA ALA A 80 -5.73 -7.27 9.46
C ALA A 80 -4.36 -7.74 9.94
N ALA A 81 -4.07 -9.04 9.84
CA ALA A 81 -2.78 -9.60 10.28
C ALA A 81 -1.58 -9.02 9.54
N LEU A 82 -1.79 -8.51 8.33
CA LEU A 82 -0.73 -7.88 7.51
C LEU A 82 -0.85 -6.35 7.51
N ALA A 83 -1.75 -5.81 8.31
CA ALA A 83 -1.94 -4.38 8.51
C ALA A 83 -1.65 -4.03 9.97
N TYR A 84 -2.65 -3.55 10.71
CA TYR A 84 -2.44 -3.10 12.09
C TYR A 84 -2.88 -4.12 13.15
N GLY A 85 -3.37 -5.29 12.73
CA GLY A 85 -3.75 -6.37 13.64
C GLY A 85 -4.81 -5.93 14.63
N GLU A 86 -4.59 -6.20 15.90
CA GLU A 86 -5.53 -5.90 16.99
C GLU A 86 -5.42 -4.47 17.52
N ARG A 87 -4.55 -3.65 16.94
CA ARG A 87 -4.37 -2.27 17.38
C ARG A 87 -5.37 -1.35 16.70
N GLN A 88 -5.85 -0.36 17.44
CA GLN A 88 -6.60 0.74 16.85
C GLN A 88 -5.62 1.80 16.39
N VAL A 89 -5.74 2.27 15.13
CA VAL A 89 -4.86 3.29 14.56
C VAL A 89 -5.74 4.34 13.90
N GLY A 90 -5.83 5.52 14.52
CA GLY A 90 -6.68 6.59 13.99
C GLY A 90 -8.12 6.11 13.79
N LEU A 91 -8.61 6.21 12.56
CA LEU A 91 -9.97 5.78 12.20
C LEU A 91 -10.10 4.26 11.98
N ILE A 92 -8.98 3.52 12.06
CA ILE A 92 -8.97 2.09 11.80
C ILE A 92 -9.22 1.32 13.10
N PRO A 93 -10.36 0.63 13.22
CA PRO A 93 -10.64 -0.17 14.42
C PRO A 93 -9.72 -1.41 14.50
N PRO A 94 -9.62 -2.04 15.69
CA PRO A 94 -8.89 -3.31 15.78
C PRO A 94 -9.44 -4.37 14.84
N ASN A 95 -8.57 -5.22 14.35
CA ASN A 95 -8.91 -6.36 13.48
C ASN A 95 -9.59 -5.95 12.17
N SER A 96 -9.15 -4.83 11.58
CA SER A 96 -9.71 -4.34 10.34
C SER A 96 -8.96 -4.86 9.13
N ASN A 97 -9.69 -5.42 8.18
CA ASN A 97 -9.17 -5.66 6.84
C ASN A 97 -9.26 -4.35 6.08
N LEU A 98 -8.24 -4.05 5.30
CA LEU A 98 -8.12 -2.76 4.63
C LEU A 98 -8.10 -2.93 3.12
N VAL A 99 -8.58 -1.90 2.41
CA VAL A 99 -8.52 -1.84 0.95
C VAL A 99 -7.73 -0.60 0.58
N PHE A 100 -6.75 -0.76 -0.30
CA PHE A 100 -5.95 0.36 -0.80
C PHE A 100 -6.01 0.43 -2.31
N GLU A 101 -5.93 1.63 -2.83
CA GLU A 101 -5.72 1.89 -4.24
C GLU A 101 -4.46 2.74 -4.35
N ILE A 102 -3.42 2.23 -5.02
CA ILE A 102 -2.09 2.82 -5.01
C ILE A 102 -1.63 3.06 -6.43
N GLU A 103 -1.19 4.29 -6.70
CA GLU A 103 -0.58 4.68 -7.96
C GLU A 103 0.90 4.94 -7.72
N LEU A 104 1.78 4.18 -8.38
CA LEU A 104 3.22 4.26 -8.16
C LEU A 104 3.82 5.29 -9.11
N LEU A 105 4.45 6.31 -8.53
CA LEU A 105 5.00 7.45 -9.28
C LEU A 105 6.51 7.34 -9.49
N GLU A 106 7.24 6.79 -8.52
CA GLU A 106 8.70 6.72 -8.60
C GLU A 106 9.22 5.57 -7.74
N VAL A 107 10.28 4.93 -8.19
CA VAL A 107 11.00 3.90 -7.46
C VAL A 107 12.49 4.19 -7.54
N LEU A 108 13.14 4.32 -6.39
CA LEU A 108 14.59 4.51 -6.30
C LEU A 108 15.18 3.35 -5.52
N THR A 109 16.18 2.72 -6.09
CA THR A 109 16.89 1.61 -5.44
C THR A 109 18.37 1.94 -5.32
N ARG A 110 19.02 1.30 -4.35
CA ARG A 110 20.48 1.32 -4.28
C ARG A 110 21.02 0.28 -5.24
N ASP A 111 21.89 0.69 -6.09
CA ASP A 111 22.57 -0.21 -7.03
C ASP A 111 24.04 -0.31 -6.69
#